data_743fccf248db83191676e32f03dbd9d7
#
_entry.id   743fccf248db83191676e32f03dbd9d7
#
_cell.length_a   1.000
_cell.length_b   1.000
_cell.length_c   1.000
_cell.angle_alpha   90.00
_cell.angle_beta   90.00
_cell.angle_gamma   90.00
#
_symmetry.space_group_name_H-M   'P 1'
#
loop_
_entity.id
_entity.type
_entity.pdbx_description
1 polymer ?
#
loop_
_entity_poly.entity_id
_entity_poly.type
_entity_poly.pdbx_seq_one_letter_code
_entity_poly.pdbx_strand_id
1 'polypeptide(L)'
;RDAGKDVVLSTQTLIESSADVSTLHKVTANGEFTVEANDMGAVHCLEGKVPFVAGPHCNLYNLPALQWLAPLGVQRWVIPLEMGAADLAILQAGRPPGVQTEVFAYGRMPLAFSARCFTARYNNLPKDDCQFLCIAHPDGLLLRTRENEGFLVLNGIQTQSAKVYNLLPDVAQLRSLGVDVLRISPQSRHTGEIVALFRGVVDGTLSASDANAQLQPLMPAAGCNGYWHGKPGMETWKADAQGGLQPVLETA
;
A
#
# COMPACT_ATOMS: atom_id res chain seq x y z
N ARG A 1 -11.18 -0.71 -18.58
CA ARG A 1 -12.16 0.31 -19.02
C ARG A 1 -13.49 -0.32 -19.41
N ASP A 2 -13.50 -1.31 -20.24
CA ASP A 2 -14.75 -1.95 -20.72
C ASP A 2 -15.63 -2.51 -19.59
N ALA A 3 -15.02 -2.84 -18.46
CA ALA A 3 -15.73 -3.23 -17.23
C ALA A 3 -16.16 -2.04 -16.34
N GLY A 4 -16.04 -0.80 -16.81
CA GLY A 4 -16.37 0.41 -16.03
C GLY A 4 -15.43 0.65 -14.85
N LYS A 5 -14.17 0.20 -14.93
CA LYS A 5 -13.16 0.41 -13.89
C LYS A 5 -12.17 1.50 -14.29
N ASP A 6 -11.76 2.28 -13.30
CA ASP A 6 -10.65 3.20 -13.45
C ASP A 6 -9.32 2.43 -13.40
N VAL A 7 -8.39 2.82 -14.26
CA VAL A 7 -7.04 2.26 -14.33
C VAL A 7 -6.03 3.34 -13.97
N VAL A 8 -5.14 3.01 -13.05
CA VAL A 8 -4.04 3.88 -12.64
C VAL A 8 -2.72 3.17 -12.90
N LEU A 9 -1.85 3.77 -13.71
CA LEU A 9 -0.51 3.24 -13.98
C LEU A 9 0.47 3.76 -12.92
N SER A 10 1.09 2.87 -12.18
CA SER A 10 2.08 3.24 -11.16
C SER A 10 3.48 3.34 -11.76
N THR A 11 4.19 4.44 -11.50
CA THR A 11 5.60 4.56 -11.87
C THR A 11 6.49 3.77 -10.89
N GLN A 12 7.71 3.48 -11.31
CA GLN A 12 8.69 2.86 -10.43
C GLN A 12 9.04 3.81 -9.27
N THR A 13 9.34 3.22 -8.11
CA THR A 13 9.75 3.95 -6.91
C THR A 13 11.23 4.34 -6.95
N LEU A 14 12.06 3.52 -7.59
CA LEU A 14 13.49 3.71 -7.71
C LEU A 14 13.88 3.75 -9.19
N ILE A 15 14.34 4.91 -9.65
CA ILE A 15 14.79 5.17 -11.02
C ILE A 15 16.30 5.30 -10.99
N GLU A 16 17.03 4.30 -11.49
CA GLU A 16 18.50 4.28 -11.42
C GLU A 16 19.20 4.14 -12.78
N SER A 17 18.50 3.68 -13.80
CA SER A 17 19.06 3.39 -15.11
C SER A 17 18.40 4.19 -16.23
N SER A 18 19.09 4.31 -17.37
CA SER A 18 18.52 4.93 -18.57
C SER A 18 17.26 4.21 -19.07
N ALA A 19 17.17 2.88 -18.85
CA ALA A 19 16.01 2.09 -19.20
C ALA A 19 14.82 2.44 -18.29
N ASP A 20 15.05 2.66 -16.99
CA ASP A 20 14.02 3.09 -16.04
C ASP A 20 13.51 4.49 -16.40
N VAL A 21 14.39 5.44 -16.73
CA VAL A 21 14.02 6.79 -17.21
C VAL A 21 13.19 6.69 -18.50
N SER A 22 13.58 5.84 -19.46
CA SER A 22 12.79 5.62 -20.67
C SER A 22 11.41 5.06 -20.37
N THR A 23 11.30 4.15 -19.42
CA THR A 23 10.02 3.58 -18.96
C THR A 23 9.16 4.65 -18.28
N LEU A 24 9.76 5.47 -17.40
CA LEU A 24 9.10 6.60 -16.76
C LEU A 24 8.44 7.52 -17.80
N HIS A 25 9.21 7.94 -18.83
CA HIS A 25 8.67 8.81 -19.88
C HIS A 25 7.51 8.15 -20.65
N LYS A 26 7.59 6.84 -20.92
CA LYS A 26 6.49 6.11 -21.60
C LYS A 26 5.23 6.06 -20.74
N VAL A 27 5.37 5.79 -19.45
CA VAL A 27 4.24 5.72 -18.52
C VAL A 27 3.60 7.09 -18.33
N THR A 28 4.40 8.14 -18.12
CA THR A 28 3.90 9.51 -17.90
C THR A 28 3.28 10.13 -19.17
N ALA A 29 3.69 9.71 -20.36
CA ALA A 29 3.17 10.19 -21.64
C ALA A 29 2.07 9.29 -22.24
N ASN A 30 1.47 8.36 -21.48
CA ASN A 30 0.54 7.36 -22.00
C ASN A 30 -0.77 7.98 -22.60
N GLY A 31 -1.17 9.16 -22.13
CA GLY A 31 -2.33 9.92 -22.67
C GLY A 31 -3.71 9.32 -22.42
N GLU A 32 -3.80 8.14 -21.81
CA GLU A 32 -5.06 7.40 -21.66
C GLU A 32 -5.45 7.14 -20.19
N PHE A 33 -4.47 6.74 -19.35
CA PHE A 33 -4.71 6.35 -17.98
C PHE A 33 -4.12 7.36 -16.99
N THR A 34 -4.77 7.49 -15.84
CA THR A 34 -4.20 8.23 -14.71
C THR A 34 -2.86 7.61 -14.30
N VAL A 35 -1.90 8.44 -13.92
CA VAL A 35 -0.59 7.98 -13.47
C VAL A 35 -0.43 8.22 -11.97
N GLU A 36 0.08 7.23 -11.26
CA GLU A 36 0.58 7.37 -9.88
C GLU A 36 2.08 7.64 -9.93
N ALA A 37 2.47 8.83 -9.50
CA ALA A 37 3.86 9.23 -9.36
C ALA A 37 4.44 8.71 -8.04
N ASN A 38 5.52 7.94 -8.10
CA ASN A 38 6.21 7.39 -6.93
C ASN A 38 7.61 7.97 -6.71
N ASP A 39 8.02 8.92 -7.55
CA ASP A 39 9.23 9.73 -7.36
C ASP A 39 9.03 11.15 -7.90
N MET A 40 9.94 12.06 -7.56
CA MET A 40 9.83 13.47 -7.98
C MET A 40 10.09 13.68 -9.48
N GLY A 41 10.79 12.77 -10.15
CA GLY A 41 10.95 12.79 -11.60
C GLY A 41 9.62 12.51 -12.31
N ALA A 42 8.81 11.59 -11.79
CA ALA A 42 7.45 11.35 -12.28
C ALA A 42 6.55 12.57 -12.07
N VAL A 43 6.61 13.20 -10.88
CA VAL A 43 5.88 14.45 -10.60
C VAL A 43 6.24 15.52 -11.62
N HIS A 44 7.53 15.75 -11.86
CA HIS A 44 8.00 16.73 -12.86
C HIS A 44 7.50 16.44 -14.28
N CYS A 45 7.45 15.17 -14.67
CA CYS A 45 6.92 14.79 -15.98
C CYS A 45 5.41 15.11 -16.15
N LEU A 46 4.64 15.07 -15.06
CA LEU A 46 3.18 15.20 -15.04
C LEU A 46 2.68 16.61 -14.70
N GLU A 47 3.47 17.38 -13.94
CA GLU A 47 3.07 18.70 -13.44
C GLU A 47 2.55 19.62 -14.53
N GLY A 48 1.40 20.25 -14.27
CA GLY A 48 0.78 21.22 -15.18
C GLY A 48 0.26 20.63 -16.50
N LYS A 49 0.37 19.32 -16.72
CA LYS A 49 -0.05 18.65 -17.97
C LYS A 49 -1.33 17.84 -17.78
N VAL A 50 -1.36 16.97 -16.78
CA VAL A 50 -2.49 16.08 -16.50
C VAL A 50 -2.65 15.88 -14.99
N PRO A 51 -3.87 15.65 -14.50
CA PRO A 51 -4.08 15.25 -13.12
C PRO A 51 -3.41 13.89 -12.83
N PHE A 52 -2.83 13.74 -11.64
CA PHE A 52 -2.12 12.52 -11.27
C PHE A 52 -2.33 12.15 -9.78
N VAL A 53 -1.93 10.94 -9.41
CA VAL A 53 -1.93 10.46 -8.04
C VAL A 53 -0.52 10.63 -7.46
N ALA A 54 -0.39 11.29 -6.32
CA ALA A 54 0.85 11.30 -5.54
C ALA A 54 0.93 9.99 -4.76
N GLY A 55 1.79 9.09 -5.19
CA GLY A 55 1.99 7.79 -4.60
C GLY A 55 2.67 7.83 -3.23
N PRO A 56 2.64 6.74 -2.46
CA PRO A 56 3.14 6.70 -1.08
C PRO A 56 4.64 6.99 -0.99
N HIS A 57 5.40 6.72 -2.06
CA HIS A 57 6.85 6.92 -2.11
C HIS A 57 7.29 8.35 -2.43
N CYS A 58 6.33 9.26 -2.68
CA CYS A 58 6.58 10.71 -2.66
C CYS A 58 6.81 11.24 -1.23
N ASN A 59 6.60 10.43 -0.22
CA ASN A 59 6.90 10.70 1.20
C ASN A 59 6.21 11.97 1.73
N LEU A 60 4.93 12.13 1.44
CA LEU A 60 4.14 13.30 1.85
C LEU A 60 3.59 13.11 3.27
N TYR A 61 4.42 13.39 4.29
CA TYR A 61 4.10 13.24 5.70
C TYR A 61 3.52 14.50 6.36
N ASN A 62 3.45 15.61 5.64
CA ASN A 62 3.05 16.87 6.23
C ASN A 62 2.22 17.73 5.28
N LEU A 63 1.41 18.59 5.88
CA LEU A 63 0.50 19.46 5.15
C LEU A 63 1.19 20.45 4.19
N PRO A 64 2.30 21.12 4.56
CA PRO A 64 3.02 22.00 3.63
C PRO A 64 3.46 21.31 2.35
N ALA A 65 3.97 20.06 2.42
CA ALA A 65 4.37 19.30 1.24
C ALA A 65 3.16 18.95 0.36
N LEU A 66 2.04 18.53 0.95
CA LEU A 66 0.81 18.24 0.23
C LEU A 66 0.23 19.49 -0.43
N GLN A 67 0.22 20.64 0.29
CA GLN A 67 -0.25 21.91 -0.23
C GLN A 67 0.62 22.44 -1.37
N TRP A 68 1.92 22.18 -1.33
CA TRP A 68 2.83 22.54 -2.41
C TRP A 68 2.61 21.70 -3.67
N LEU A 69 2.34 20.38 -3.51
CA LEU A 69 2.11 19.49 -4.65
C LEU A 69 0.71 19.60 -5.26
N ALA A 70 -0.30 19.97 -4.48
CA ALA A 70 -1.68 20.02 -4.96
C ALA A 70 -1.85 20.88 -6.23
N PRO A 71 -1.33 22.14 -6.32
CA PRO A 71 -1.47 22.96 -7.52
C PRO A 71 -0.69 22.42 -8.73
N LEU A 72 0.22 21.47 -8.56
CA LEU A 72 0.93 20.82 -9.66
C LEU A 72 0.07 19.77 -10.39
N GLY A 73 -1.14 19.47 -9.89
CA GLY A 73 -2.11 18.58 -10.52
C GLY A 73 -2.43 17.31 -9.72
N VAL A 74 -2.06 17.24 -8.44
CA VAL A 74 -2.41 16.11 -7.58
C VAL A 74 -3.92 16.05 -7.36
N GLN A 75 -4.56 14.99 -7.84
CA GLN A 75 -5.99 14.71 -7.62
C GLN A 75 -6.23 13.69 -6.50
N ARG A 76 -5.21 12.91 -6.12
CA ARG A 76 -5.25 11.93 -5.04
C ARG A 76 -3.88 11.84 -4.38
N TRP A 77 -3.91 11.72 -3.07
CA TRP A 77 -2.74 11.51 -2.24
C TRP A 77 -2.83 10.15 -1.55
N VAL A 78 -1.84 9.31 -1.77
CA VAL A 78 -1.69 8.05 -1.04
C VAL A 78 -0.85 8.33 0.19
N ILE A 79 -1.41 8.13 1.37
CA ILE A 79 -0.68 8.41 2.62
C ILE A 79 0.52 7.45 2.75
N PRO A 80 1.62 7.89 3.36
CA PRO A 80 2.70 6.99 3.73
C PRO A 80 2.19 5.88 4.66
N LEU A 81 2.75 4.69 4.50
CA LEU A 81 2.29 3.48 5.18
C LEU A 81 2.34 3.58 6.71
N GLU A 82 3.34 4.31 7.23
CA GLU A 82 3.59 4.47 8.67
C GLU A 82 2.71 5.53 9.32
N MET A 83 1.91 6.26 8.53
CA MET A 83 1.02 7.31 9.05
C MET A 83 -0.16 6.68 9.78
N GLY A 84 -0.31 7.04 11.04
CA GLY A 84 -1.43 6.59 11.87
C GLY A 84 -2.70 7.43 11.71
N ALA A 85 -3.80 6.93 12.26
CA ALA A 85 -5.11 7.60 12.22
C ALA A 85 -5.09 9.01 12.83
N ALA A 86 -4.33 9.21 13.91
CA ALA A 86 -4.22 10.51 14.59
C ALA A 86 -3.51 11.54 13.71
N ASP A 87 -2.41 11.16 13.05
CA ASP A 87 -1.67 12.05 12.14
C ASP A 87 -2.51 12.36 10.90
N LEU A 88 -3.19 11.34 10.35
CA LEU A 88 -4.10 11.54 9.23
C LEU A 88 -5.21 12.53 9.57
N ALA A 89 -5.82 12.46 10.75
CA ALA A 89 -6.86 13.39 11.19
C ALA A 89 -6.38 14.86 11.12
N ILE A 90 -5.14 15.12 11.54
CA ILE A 90 -4.53 16.45 11.48
C ILE A 90 -4.37 16.92 10.02
N LEU A 91 -3.88 16.06 9.14
CA LEU A 91 -3.68 16.39 7.74
C LEU A 91 -5.01 16.57 6.99
N GLN A 92 -6.02 15.76 7.29
CA GLN A 92 -7.36 15.86 6.71
C GLN A 92 -8.03 17.20 7.00
N ALA A 93 -7.81 17.77 8.19
CA ALA A 93 -8.34 19.08 8.54
C ALA A 93 -7.84 20.24 7.66
N GLY A 94 -6.66 20.09 7.04
CA GLY A 94 -6.05 21.07 6.15
C GLY A 94 -5.85 20.57 4.72
N ARG A 95 -6.44 19.42 4.36
CA ARG A 95 -6.32 18.83 3.01
C ARG A 95 -6.79 19.81 1.94
N PRO A 96 -5.98 20.01 0.87
CA PRO A 96 -6.40 20.86 -0.24
C PRO A 96 -7.73 20.41 -0.85
N PRO A 97 -8.63 21.36 -1.19
CA PRO A 97 -9.90 21.03 -1.84
C PRO A 97 -9.69 20.25 -3.13
N GLY A 98 -10.52 19.22 -3.36
CA GLY A 98 -10.48 18.41 -4.58
C GLY A 98 -9.40 17.28 -4.56
N VAL A 99 -8.54 17.24 -3.56
CA VAL A 99 -7.56 16.13 -3.41
C VAL A 99 -8.19 14.99 -2.62
N GLN A 100 -8.28 13.80 -3.21
CA GLN A 100 -8.71 12.58 -2.54
C GLN A 100 -7.60 12.03 -1.63
N THR A 101 -7.99 11.30 -0.57
CA THR A 101 -7.08 10.55 0.30
C THR A 101 -7.22 9.06 0.06
N GLU A 102 -6.11 8.39 -0.19
CA GLU A 102 -6.05 6.94 -0.34
C GLU A 102 -5.19 6.33 0.78
N VAL A 103 -5.68 5.24 1.39
CA VAL A 103 -5.02 4.53 2.49
C VAL A 103 -4.75 3.09 2.10
N PHE A 104 -3.53 2.61 2.34
CA PHE A 104 -3.18 1.19 2.24
C PHE A 104 -3.92 0.42 3.34
N ALA A 105 -4.92 -0.35 2.97
CA ALA A 105 -5.84 -0.99 3.92
C ALA A 105 -5.63 -2.50 4.07
N TYR A 106 -4.99 -3.15 3.08
CA TYR A 106 -4.76 -4.58 3.12
C TYR A 106 -3.55 -5.00 2.28
N GLY A 107 -2.78 -5.95 2.82
CA GLY A 107 -1.72 -6.66 2.14
C GLY A 107 -0.38 -6.62 2.87
N ARG A 108 0.65 -7.26 2.31
CA ARG A 108 2.00 -7.12 2.84
C ARG A 108 2.49 -5.70 2.63
N MET A 109 2.97 -5.08 3.69
CA MET A 109 3.46 -3.69 3.65
C MET A 109 4.73 -3.59 2.80
N PRO A 110 4.78 -2.73 1.76
CA PRO A 110 6.01 -2.46 1.01
C PRO A 110 6.94 -1.58 1.86
N LEU A 111 7.98 -2.18 2.45
CA LEU A 111 8.86 -1.50 3.40
C LEU A 111 10.09 -0.88 2.74
N ALA A 112 10.62 -1.51 1.69
CA ALA A 112 11.78 -1.00 0.97
C ALA A 112 11.82 -1.52 -0.46
N PHE A 113 12.57 -0.80 -1.31
CA PHE A 113 12.84 -1.18 -2.70
C PHE A 113 14.33 -1.25 -2.94
N SER A 114 14.75 -2.22 -3.76
CA SER A 114 16.13 -2.42 -4.15
C SER A 114 16.28 -2.24 -5.67
N ALA A 115 17.40 -1.69 -6.10
CA ALA A 115 17.81 -1.65 -7.49
C ALA A 115 17.97 -3.04 -8.12
N ARG A 116 18.23 -4.07 -7.30
CA ARG A 116 18.47 -5.43 -7.74
C ARG A 116 17.42 -6.38 -7.22
N CYS A 117 16.94 -7.26 -8.12
CA CYS A 117 16.00 -8.32 -7.77
C CYS A 117 16.65 -9.33 -6.82
N PHE A 118 16.08 -9.47 -5.62
CA PHE A 118 16.57 -10.41 -4.61
C PHE A 118 16.46 -11.86 -5.06
N THR A 119 15.39 -12.23 -5.79
CA THR A 119 15.20 -13.59 -6.30
C THR A 119 16.28 -13.95 -7.32
N ALA A 120 16.58 -13.06 -8.26
CA ALA A 120 17.66 -13.28 -9.22
C ALA A 120 19.02 -13.42 -8.52
N ARG A 121 19.30 -12.54 -7.55
CA ARG A 121 20.55 -12.58 -6.77
C ARG A 121 20.69 -13.86 -5.95
N TYR A 122 19.61 -14.32 -5.31
CA TYR A 122 19.61 -15.57 -4.56
C TYR A 122 19.96 -16.78 -5.44
N ASN A 123 19.51 -16.77 -6.69
CA ASN A 123 19.78 -17.81 -7.69
C ASN A 123 21.05 -17.55 -8.53
N ASN A 124 21.85 -16.54 -8.15
CA ASN A 124 23.07 -16.15 -8.84
C ASN A 124 22.87 -15.84 -10.35
N LEU A 125 21.72 -15.21 -10.67
CA LEU A 125 21.36 -14.80 -12.02
C LEU A 125 21.51 -13.28 -12.20
N PRO A 126 21.87 -12.81 -13.41
CA PRO A 126 21.83 -11.38 -13.73
C PRO A 126 20.39 -10.86 -13.76
N LYS A 127 20.21 -9.54 -13.55
CA LYS A 127 18.89 -8.89 -13.50
C LYS A 127 18.12 -9.02 -14.83
N ASP A 128 18.81 -8.92 -15.92
CA ASP A 128 18.32 -8.94 -17.31
C ASP A 128 18.13 -10.35 -17.88
N ASP A 129 18.63 -11.38 -17.20
CA ASP A 129 18.37 -12.80 -17.51
C ASP A 129 17.97 -13.57 -16.25
N CYS A 130 16.92 -13.10 -15.59
CA CYS A 130 16.46 -13.65 -14.30
C CYS A 130 15.64 -14.95 -14.44
N GLN A 131 15.30 -15.37 -15.66
CA GLN A 131 14.48 -16.57 -15.99
C GLN A 131 13.14 -16.61 -15.24
N PHE A 132 12.69 -15.47 -14.69
CA PHE A 132 11.44 -15.31 -13.94
C PHE A 132 11.24 -16.32 -12.80
N LEU A 133 12.32 -16.74 -12.12
CA LEU A 133 12.27 -17.72 -11.03
C LEU A 133 11.36 -17.29 -9.86
N CYS A 134 11.02 -16.01 -9.76
CA CYS A 134 10.06 -15.52 -8.78
C CYS A 134 8.65 -16.12 -8.94
N ILE A 135 8.29 -16.66 -10.11
CA ILE A 135 7.02 -17.36 -10.34
C ILE A 135 6.85 -18.58 -9.40
N ALA A 136 7.95 -19.22 -8.99
CA ALA A 136 7.91 -20.31 -8.03
C ALA A 136 7.57 -19.84 -6.59
N HIS A 137 7.63 -18.54 -6.34
CA HIS A 137 7.38 -17.92 -5.04
C HIS A 137 6.39 -16.76 -5.18
N PRO A 138 5.11 -17.02 -5.51
CA PRO A 138 4.14 -15.98 -5.86
C PRO A 138 3.85 -14.99 -4.72
N ASP A 139 3.99 -15.41 -3.46
CA ASP A 139 3.87 -14.55 -2.28
C ASP A 139 5.24 -14.13 -1.71
N GLY A 140 6.33 -14.33 -2.48
CA GLY A 140 7.69 -13.97 -2.11
C GLY A 140 8.40 -14.99 -1.21
N LEU A 141 9.66 -14.68 -0.86
CA LEU A 141 10.55 -15.52 -0.06
C LEU A 141 10.54 -15.03 1.40
N LEU A 142 10.02 -15.83 2.32
CA LEU A 142 9.99 -15.50 3.74
C LEU A 142 11.40 -15.57 4.34
N LEU A 143 11.84 -14.45 4.89
CA LEU A 143 13.03 -14.33 5.71
C LEU A 143 12.65 -14.46 7.18
N ARG A 144 13.38 -15.31 7.92
CA ARG A 144 13.16 -15.55 9.34
C ARG A 144 14.30 -15.02 10.20
N THR A 145 13.98 -14.67 11.43
CA THR A 145 14.99 -14.37 12.47
C THR A 145 15.74 -15.65 12.89
N ARG A 146 16.75 -15.50 13.75
CA ARG A 146 17.46 -16.66 14.33
C ARG A 146 16.56 -17.51 15.22
N GLU A 147 15.54 -16.88 15.82
CA GLU A 147 14.52 -17.52 16.66
C GLU A 147 13.42 -18.20 15.82
N ASN A 148 13.60 -18.22 14.48
CA ASN A 148 12.67 -18.80 13.50
C ASN A 148 11.33 -18.05 13.36
N GLU A 149 11.26 -16.80 13.77
CA GLU A 149 10.09 -15.96 13.55
C GLU A 149 10.09 -15.33 12.16
N GLY A 150 8.90 -15.17 11.56
CA GLY A 150 8.76 -14.47 10.28
C GLY A 150 9.07 -12.98 10.44
N PHE A 151 10.06 -12.47 9.68
CA PHE A 151 10.53 -11.10 9.79
C PHE A 151 10.17 -10.26 8.56
N LEU A 152 10.62 -10.68 7.38
CA LEU A 152 10.40 -9.98 6.11
C LEU A 152 10.02 -10.97 5.01
N VAL A 153 9.46 -10.45 3.93
CA VAL A 153 9.28 -11.19 2.67
C VAL A 153 10.02 -10.46 1.56
N LEU A 154 10.87 -11.18 0.84
CA LEU A 154 11.57 -10.66 -0.33
C LEU A 154 10.79 -11.04 -1.59
N ASN A 155 10.26 -10.03 -2.29
CA ASN A 155 9.48 -10.24 -3.51
C ASN A 155 10.06 -9.41 -4.66
N GLY A 156 10.88 -10.04 -5.48
CA GLY A 156 11.57 -9.36 -6.57
C GLY A 156 12.48 -8.25 -6.04
N ILE A 157 12.15 -7.00 -6.32
CA ILE A 157 12.86 -5.82 -5.85
C ILE A 157 12.30 -5.27 -4.53
N GLN A 158 11.18 -5.81 -4.04
CA GLN A 158 10.53 -5.33 -2.83
C GLN A 158 10.95 -6.14 -1.61
N THR A 159 11.17 -5.44 -0.51
CA THR A 159 11.17 -5.98 0.84
C THR A 159 9.83 -5.66 1.47
N GLN A 160 9.09 -6.68 1.87
CA GLN A 160 7.74 -6.56 2.42
C GLN A 160 7.70 -7.07 3.87
N SER A 161 6.63 -6.73 4.60
CA SER A 161 6.37 -7.27 5.93
C SER A 161 6.11 -8.78 5.89
N ALA A 162 6.54 -9.52 6.92
CA ALA A 162 6.17 -10.91 7.09
C ALA A 162 4.68 -11.06 7.42
N LYS A 163 4.10 -10.10 8.15
CA LYS A 163 2.67 -10.05 8.46
C LYS A 163 1.88 -9.29 7.40
N VAL A 164 0.56 -9.49 7.41
CA VAL A 164 -0.38 -8.84 6.50
C VAL A 164 -1.03 -7.65 7.21
N TYR A 165 -0.82 -6.45 6.70
CA TYR A 165 -1.53 -5.27 7.18
C TYR A 165 -3.02 -5.41 6.88
N ASN A 166 -3.88 -5.16 7.88
CA ASN A 166 -5.31 -5.37 7.76
C ASN A 166 -6.10 -4.32 8.56
N LEU A 167 -6.68 -3.37 7.85
CA LEU A 167 -7.54 -2.33 8.39
C LEU A 167 -9.04 -2.60 8.16
N LEU A 168 -9.44 -3.83 7.82
CA LEU A 168 -10.86 -4.15 7.66
C LEU A 168 -11.67 -3.85 8.94
N PRO A 169 -11.17 -4.14 10.16
CA PRO A 169 -11.85 -3.74 11.39
C PRO A 169 -11.99 -2.23 11.56
N ASP A 170 -11.10 -1.45 10.95
CA ASP A 170 -10.98 0.00 11.11
C ASP A 170 -11.72 0.79 10.03
N VAL A 171 -12.47 0.14 9.11
CA VAL A 171 -13.17 0.79 7.98
C VAL A 171 -14.11 1.90 8.44
N ALA A 172 -14.79 1.75 9.57
CA ALA A 172 -15.65 2.80 10.12
C ALA A 172 -14.85 4.06 10.50
N GLN A 173 -13.67 3.90 11.09
CA GLN A 173 -12.77 4.99 11.43
C GLN A 173 -12.19 5.64 10.16
N LEU A 174 -11.76 4.85 9.18
CA LEU A 174 -11.29 5.35 7.88
C LEU A 174 -12.35 6.23 7.21
N ARG A 175 -13.61 5.78 7.22
CA ARG A 175 -14.73 6.57 6.70
C ARG A 175 -14.95 7.87 7.48
N SER A 176 -14.92 7.82 8.82
CA SER A 176 -15.11 9.01 9.66
C SER A 176 -14.00 10.05 9.48
N LEU A 177 -12.80 9.62 9.12
CA LEU A 177 -11.68 10.48 8.76
C LEU A 177 -11.75 11.04 7.34
N GLY A 178 -12.77 10.70 6.55
CA GLY A 178 -12.93 11.19 5.19
C GLY A 178 -11.93 10.58 4.20
N VAL A 179 -11.55 9.32 4.41
CA VAL A 179 -10.77 8.55 3.43
C VAL A 179 -11.64 8.20 2.24
N ASP A 180 -11.17 8.51 1.04
CA ASP A 180 -11.91 8.34 -0.20
C ASP A 180 -11.67 6.96 -0.84
N VAL A 181 -10.46 6.41 -0.72
CA VAL A 181 -10.05 5.18 -1.39
C VAL A 181 -9.29 4.25 -0.43
N LEU A 182 -9.65 2.96 -0.44
CA LEU A 182 -8.93 1.91 0.27
C LEU A 182 -8.09 1.10 -0.73
N ARG A 183 -6.78 1.03 -0.50
CA ARG A 183 -5.88 0.22 -1.33
C ARG A 183 -5.77 -1.19 -0.79
N ILE A 184 -6.07 -2.17 -1.63
CA ILE A 184 -5.86 -3.58 -1.36
C ILE A 184 -4.72 -4.08 -2.24
N SER A 185 -3.61 -4.48 -1.64
CA SER A 185 -2.52 -5.15 -2.35
C SER A 185 -2.89 -6.61 -2.60
N PRO A 186 -2.78 -7.10 -3.85
CA PRO A 186 -3.14 -8.47 -4.17
C PRO A 186 -2.17 -9.47 -3.54
N GLN A 187 -2.66 -10.68 -3.34
CA GLN A 187 -1.90 -11.87 -2.97
C GLN A 187 -2.15 -12.97 -3.98
N SER A 188 -1.41 -14.08 -3.92
CA SER A 188 -1.49 -15.15 -4.93
C SER A 188 -2.87 -15.82 -5.01
N ARG A 189 -3.61 -15.84 -3.91
CA ARG A 189 -4.95 -16.47 -3.81
C ARG A 189 -5.93 -15.53 -3.11
N HIS A 190 -7.22 -15.76 -3.32
CA HIS A 190 -8.32 -15.12 -2.59
C HIS A 190 -8.45 -13.59 -2.71
N THR A 191 -7.71 -12.94 -3.62
CA THR A 191 -7.79 -11.47 -3.76
C THR A 191 -9.21 -10.99 -4.05
N GLY A 192 -9.97 -11.70 -4.90
CA GLY A 192 -11.36 -11.35 -5.21
C GLY A 192 -12.30 -11.45 -4.01
N GLU A 193 -12.13 -12.48 -3.19
CA GLU A 193 -12.91 -12.70 -1.96
C GLU A 193 -12.59 -11.60 -0.94
N ILE A 194 -11.33 -11.24 -0.78
CA ILE A 194 -10.89 -10.16 0.10
C ILE A 194 -11.50 -8.82 -0.33
N VAL A 195 -11.45 -8.50 -1.61
CA VAL A 195 -12.10 -7.29 -2.16
C VAL A 195 -13.61 -7.30 -1.87
N ALA A 196 -14.27 -8.45 -2.00
CA ALA A 196 -15.70 -8.59 -1.71
C ALA A 196 -16.01 -8.35 -0.22
N LEU A 197 -15.17 -8.84 0.71
CA LEU A 197 -15.31 -8.58 2.14
C LEU A 197 -15.17 -7.10 2.48
N PHE A 198 -14.13 -6.43 1.97
CA PHE A 198 -13.96 -4.98 2.13
C PHE A 198 -15.15 -4.22 1.55
N ARG A 199 -15.64 -4.60 0.37
CA ARG A 199 -16.80 -3.98 -0.27
C ARG A 199 -18.04 -4.16 0.60
N GLY A 200 -18.30 -5.36 1.12
CA GLY A 200 -19.43 -5.64 2.00
C GLY A 200 -19.43 -4.75 3.25
N VAL A 201 -18.28 -4.51 3.86
CA VAL A 201 -18.15 -3.60 5.02
C VAL A 201 -18.34 -2.14 4.60
N VAL A 202 -17.73 -1.71 3.49
CA VAL A 202 -17.89 -0.36 2.97
C VAL A 202 -19.36 -0.06 2.60
N ASP A 203 -20.06 -1.00 2.00
CA ASP A 203 -21.47 -0.84 1.59
C ASP A 203 -22.45 -1.08 2.78
N GLY A 204 -21.95 -1.50 3.95
CA GLY A 204 -22.77 -1.76 5.14
C GLY A 204 -23.62 -3.04 5.08
N THR A 205 -23.31 -3.93 4.13
CA THR A 205 -24.00 -5.23 3.99
C THR A 205 -23.41 -6.33 4.87
N LEU A 206 -22.19 -6.10 5.40
CA LEU A 206 -21.50 -7.02 6.28
C LEU A 206 -20.88 -6.25 7.45
N SER A 207 -20.97 -6.81 8.68
CA SER A 207 -20.28 -6.21 9.82
C SER A 207 -18.76 -6.37 9.70
N ALA A 208 -18.00 -5.39 10.21
CA ALA A 208 -16.53 -5.47 10.19
C ALA A 208 -16.00 -6.68 10.97
N SER A 209 -16.70 -7.08 12.05
CA SER A 209 -16.36 -8.27 12.86
C SER A 209 -16.52 -9.55 12.06
N ASP A 210 -17.68 -9.74 11.41
CA ASP A 210 -17.97 -10.96 10.63
C ASP A 210 -17.09 -11.04 9.40
N ALA A 211 -16.87 -9.90 8.73
CA ALA A 211 -15.96 -9.81 7.59
C ALA A 211 -14.52 -10.18 7.99
N ASN A 212 -14.05 -9.66 9.13
CA ASN A 212 -12.71 -9.97 9.62
C ASN A 212 -12.55 -11.44 10.00
N ALA A 213 -13.57 -12.06 10.62
CA ALA A 213 -13.57 -13.49 10.90
C ALA A 213 -13.47 -14.35 9.62
N GLN A 214 -14.15 -13.94 8.55
CA GLN A 214 -14.07 -14.59 7.24
C GLN A 214 -12.73 -14.32 6.54
N LEU A 215 -12.12 -13.16 6.76
CA LEU A 215 -10.84 -12.76 6.16
C LEU A 215 -9.65 -13.55 6.73
N GLN A 216 -9.66 -13.84 8.04
CA GLN A 216 -8.52 -14.47 8.73
C GLN A 216 -7.99 -15.76 8.03
N PRO A 217 -8.84 -16.74 7.65
CA PRO A 217 -8.36 -17.95 6.99
C PRO A 217 -7.86 -17.72 5.54
N LEU A 218 -8.15 -16.58 4.94
CA LEU A 218 -7.74 -16.25 3.58
C LEU A 218 -6.37 -15.58 3.52
N MET A 219 -5.86 -15.09 4.66
CA MET A 219 -4.58 -14.38 4.71
C MET A 219 -3.38 -15.35 4.64
N PRO A 220 -2.30 -14.99 3.93
CA PRO A 220 -1.10 -15.83 3.82
C PRO A 220 -0.22 -15.81 5.09
N ALA A 221 -0.53 -14.95 6.05
CA ALA A 221 0.16 -14.81 7.33
C ALA A 221 -0.73 -14.09 8.35
N ALA A 222 -0.29 -14.05 9.61
CA ALA A 222 -0.96 -13.30 10.66
C ALA A 222 -1.14 -11.82 10.31
N GLY A 223 -2.23 -11.21 10.79
CA GLY A 223 -2.53 -9.80 10.58
C GLY A 223 -1.68 -8.87 11.44
N CYS A 224 -1.58 -7.61 11.03
CA CYS A 224 -1.06 -6.50 11.82
C CYS A 224 -1.75 -5.19 11.41
N ASN A 225 -1.77 -4.20 12.32
CA ASN A 225 -2.32 -2.86 12.08
C ASN A 225 -1.66 -1.80 12.97
N GLY A 226 -0.50 -2.09 13.54
CA GLY A 226 0.13 -1.25 14.54
C GLY A 226 0.33 0.19 14.09
N TYR A 227 0.81 0.43 12.88
CA TYR A 227 1.02 1.79 12.34
C TYR A 227 -0.26 2.63 12.39
N TRP A 228 -1.40 2.06 12.01
CA TRP A 228 -2.68 2.77 12.05
C TRP A 228 -3.03 3.28 13.45
N HIS A 229 -2.66 2.53 14.47
CA HIS A 229 -2.90 2.86 15.86
C HIS A 229 -1.73 3.60 16.55
N GLY A 230 -0.72 4.06 15.79
CA GLY A 230 0.47 4.72 16.33
C GLY A 230 1.35 3.80 17.17
N LYS A 231 1.39 2.51 16.82
CA LYS A 231 2.12 1.43 17.48
C LYS A 231 3.11 0.78 16.53
N PRO A 232 4.00 -0.12 17.00
CA PRO A 232 4.91 -0.85 16.13
C PRO A 232 4.16 -1.59 15.01
N GLY A 233 4.61 -1.42 13.77
CA GLY A 233 3.86 -1.79 12.56
C GLY A 233 3.46 -3.26 12.47
N MET A 234 4.28 -4.16 13.02
CA MET A 234 4.03 -5.61 13.00
C MET A 234 3.14 -6.12 14.15
N GLU A 235 2.70 -5.25 15.02
CA GLU A 235 1.77 -5.59 16.10
C GLU A 235 0.32 -5.54 15.63
N THR A 236 -0.55 -6.29 16.32
CA THR A 236 -2.01 -6.23 16.13
C THR A 236 -2.65 -5.59 17.35
N TRP A 237 -3.46 -4.57 17.08
CA TRP A 237 -4.16 -3.82 18.12
C TRP A 237 -5.67 -3.83 17.85
N LYS A 238 -6.48 -3.82 18.91
CA LYS A 238 -7.95 -3.71 18.83
C LYS A 238 -8.47 -2.76 19.89
N ALA A 239 -9.60 -2.12 19.63
CA ALA A 239 -10.33 -1.38 20.63
C ALA A 239 -10.92 -2.34 21.68
N ASP A 240 -10.81 -1.98 22.96
CA ASP A 240 -11.53 -2.67 24.04
C ASP A 240 -12.97 -2.12 24.18
N ALA A 241 -13.74 -2.71 25.08
CA ALA A 241 -15.14 -2.33 25.33
C ALA A 241 -15.30 -0.90 25.88
N GLN A 242 -14.25 -0.30 26.41
CA GLN A 242 -14.21 1.07 26.94
C GLN A 242 -13.62 2.07 25.93
N GLY A 243 -13.28 1.64 24.71
CA GLY A 243 -12.66 2.48 23.68
C GLY A 243 -11.16 2.67 23.83
N GLY A 244 -10.51 1.97 24.77
CA GLY A 244 -9.06 1.88 24.88
C GLY A 244 -8.48 0.95 23.81
N LEU A 245 -7.16 1.06 23.59
CA LEU A 245 -6.43 0.17 22.69
C LEU A 245 -5.67 -0.88 23.49
N GLN A 246 -5.79 -2.14 23.08
CA GLN A 246 -5.02 -3.24 23.67
C GLN A 246 -4.38 -4.11 22.61
N PRO A 247 -3.16 -4.64 22.86
CA PRO A 247 -2.49 -5.54 21.93
C PRO A 247 -3.25 -6.87 21.86
N VAL A 248 -3.28 -7.45 20.68
CA VAL A 248 -3.72 -8.84 20.48
C VAL A 248 -2.48 -9.72 20.59
N LEU A 249 -2.39 -10.46 21.72
CA LEU A 249 -1.29 -11.42 21.91
C LEU A 249 -1.51 -12.61 20.96
N GLU A 250 -0.49 -12.92 20.20
CA GLU A 250 -0.48 -14.15 19.41
C GLU A 250 -0.29 -15.32 20.38
N THR A 251 -1.24 -16.24 20.43
CA THR A 251 -1.03 -17.52 21.13
C THR A 251 0.01 -18.31 20.35
N ALA A 252 1.12 -18.65 21.01
CA ALA A 252 2.24 -19.41 20.46
C ALA A 252 1.80 -20.80 19.98
#